data_4d7d4d37a95df4bcbad86548b965e595
#
_entry.id   4d7d4d37a95df4bcbad86548b965e595
#
_cell.length_a   1.000
_cell.length_b   1.000
_cell.length_c   1.000
_cell.angle_alpha   90.00
_cell.angle_beta   90.00
_cell.angle_gamma   90.00
#
_symmetry.space_group_name_H-M   'P 1'
#
loop_
_entity.id
_entity.type
_entity.pdbx_description
1 polymer ?
#
loop_
_entity_poly.entity_id
_entity_poly.type
_entity_poly.pdbx_seq_one_letter_code
_entity_poly.pdbx_strand_id
1 'polypeptide(L)'
;MKRFFRKNLPSIICGAIALIIMWIVWIISVKTVKNEYVIPGVKQTFSALFDVFKEALFWRALLRTLAKTLIAVAISFVLAGIFSLPTKMSKNFGRVMRPIVAVIRTLPTMAVLVLILIYTDRTTAPVIVAMLVLFPMSYAQFNVALNGIDEGVVRTAKVFNLTKKQKVFKVYLPLVAPNVLSHLGSNLSFGIKVIVSAEVMALTYTSIGGMIQSANALMDVPRLFALTLVAVILGILVEAVFQLLLTFAFKWTRAEGGND
;
A
#
# COMPACT_ATOMS: atom_id res chain seq x y z
N MET A 1 -3.35 -29.99 2.08
CA MET A 1 -3.40 -29.33 0.78
C MET A 1 -4.77 -29.43 0.08
N LYS A 2 -5.37 -30.60 -0.14
CA LYS A 2 -6.69 -30.74 -0.85
C LYS A 2 -7.87 -29.98 -0.20
N ARG A 3 -7.97 -29.90 1.14
CA ARG A 3 -9.04 -29.19 1.87
C ARG A 3 -8.94 -27.65 1.74
N PHE A 4 -7.71 -27.11 1.68
CA PHE A 4 -7.45 -25.68 1.49
C PHE A 4 -7.85 -25.21 0.08
N PHE A 5 -7.51 -26.00 -0.95
CA PHE A 5 -7.93 -25.73 -2.34
C PHE A 5 -9.43 -25.76 -2.51
N ARG A 6 -10.14 -26.73 -1.87
CA ARG A 6 -11.58 -26.88 -2.01
C ARG A 6 -12.38 -25.73 -1.35
N LYS A 7 -11.87 -25.13 -0.29
CA LYS A 7 -12.50 -24.00 0.40
C LYS A 7 -12.33 -22.66 -0.35
N ASN A 8 -11.20 -22.51 -1.06
CA ASN A 8 -10.88 -21.27 -1.79
C ASN A 8 -11.20 -21.35 -3.30
N LEU A 9 -11.63 -22.52 -3.79
CA LEU A 9 -11.94 -22.74 -5.21
C LEU A 9 -12.95 -21.71 -5.78
N PRO A 10 -14.08 -21.41 -5.12
CA PRO A 10 -15.03 -20.41 -5.65
C PRO A 10 -14.39 -19.00 -5.75
N SER A 11 -13.57 -18.61 -4.80
CA SER A 11 -12.88 -17.30 -4.82
C SER A 11 -11.85 -17.22 -5.95
N ILE A 12 -11.12 -18.31 -6.20
CA ILE A 12 -10.15 -18.40 -7.30
C ILE A 12 -10.88 -18.35 -8.66
N ILE A 13 -11.99 -19.05 -8.79
CA ILE A 13 -12.82 -19.07 -10.02
C ILE A 13 -13.38 -17.66 -10.28
N CYS A 14 -13.94 -16.99 -9.27
CA CYS A 14 -14.45 -15.63 -9.41
C CYS A 14 -13.33 -14.65 -9.80
N GLY A 15 -12.13 -14.77 -9.24
CA GLY A 15 -10.98 -13.98 -9.61
C GLY A 15 -10.54 -14.21 -11.07
N ALA A 16 -10.50 -15.47 -11.50
CA ALA A 16 -10.20 -15.82 -12.90
C ALA A 16 -11.24 -15.25 -13.87
N ILE A 17 -12.52 -15.36 -13.55
CA ILE A 17 -13.61 -14.80 -14.35
C ILE A 17 -13.46 -13.27 -14.47
N ALA A 18 -13.16 -12.57 -13.37
CA ALA A 18 -12.94 -11.13 -13.38
C ALA A 18 -11.76 -10.73 -14.31
N LEU A 19 -10.65 -11.47 -14.27
CA LEU A 19 -9.52 -11.24 -15.15
C LEU A 19 -9.89 -11.50 -16.63
N ILE A 20 -10.63 -12.56 -16.92
CA ILE A 20 -11.12 -12.86 -18.27
C ILE A 20 -12.03 -11.74 -18.79
N ILE A 21 -12.93 -11.23 -17.96
CA ILE A 21 -13.81 -10.11 -18.33
C ILE A 21 -12.97 -8.87 -18.65
N MET A 22 -11.97 -8.53 -17.84
CA MET A 22 -11.07 -7.40 -18.12
C MET A 22 -10.31 -7.58 -19.44
N TRP A 23 -9.84 -8.77 -19.73
CA TRP A 23 -9.19 -9.11 -21.01
C TRP A 23 -10.13 -8.95 -22.19
N ILE A 24 -11.36 -9.45 -22.09
CA ILE A 24 -12.38 -9.32 -23.12
C ILE A 24 -12.71 -7.85 -23.37
N VAL A 25 -12.90 -7.06 -22.32
CA VAL A 25 -13.15 -5.61 -22.41
C VAL A 25 -11.99 -4.92 -23.13
N TRP A 26 -10.74 -5.24 -22.81
CA TRP A 26 -9.57 -4.66 -23.49
C TRP A 26 -9.56 -5.01 -24.99
N ILE A 27 -9.75 -6.30 -25.38
CA ILE A 27 -9.79 -6.74 -26.76
C ILE A 27 -10.91 -6.05 -27.56
N ILE A 28 -12.10 -5.94 -26.95
CA ILE A 28 -13.24 -5.25 -27.57
C ILE A 28 -12.90 -3.77 -27.78
N SER A 29 -12.33 -3.10 -26.78
CA SER A 29 -11.93 -1.70 -26.84
C SER A 29 -10.92 -1.45 -27.97
N VAL A 30 -9.89 -2.31 -28.12
CA VAL A 30 -8.92 -2.23 -29.22
C VAL A 30 -9.61 -2.35 -30.58
N LYS A 31 -10.54 -3.30 -30.74
CA LYS A 31 -11.26 -3.52 -32.01
C LYS A 31 -12.23 -2.38 -32.36
N THR A 32 -12.82 -1.74 -31.33
CA THR A 32 -13.81 -0.66 -31.52
C THR A 32 -13.14 0.66 -31.83
N VAL A 33 -12.10 1.01 -31.09
CA VAL A 33 -11.41 2.30 -31.22
C VAL A 33 -10.55 2.34 -32.48
N LYS A 34 -9.96 1.22 -32.89
CA LYS A 34 -9.12 1.07 -34.11
C LYS A 34 -8.01 2.14 -34.23
N ASN A 35 -7.59 2.70 -33.12
CA ASN A 35 -6.55 3.70 -33.06
C ASN A 35 -5.52 3.29 -31.99
N GLU A 36 -4.35 2.88 -32.44
CA GLU A 36 -3.26 2.39 -31.60
C GLU A 36 -2.65 3.47 -30.69
N TYR A 37 -2.80 4.74 -31.07
CA TYR A 37 -2.39 5.89 -30.25
C TYR A 37 -3.35 6.17 -29.09
N VAL A 38 -4.54 5.56 -29.08
CA VAL A 38 -5.52 5.69 -27.98
C VAL A 38 -5.52 4.44 -27.12
N ILE A 39 -5.64 3.26 -27.76
CA ILE A 39 -5.63 1.97 -27.04
C ILE A 39 -4.70 1.02 -27.80
N PRO A 40 -3.54 0.68 -27.24
CA PRO A 40 -2.57 -0.19 -27.91
C PRO A 40 -3.07 -1.62 -27.94
N GLY A 41 -2.69 -2.33 -29.00
CA GLY A 41 -2.95 -3.74 -29.12
C GLY A 41 -2.24 -4.56 -28.03
N VAL A 42 -2.86 -5.68 -27.65
CA VAL A 42 -2.30 -6.59 -26.62
C VAL A 42 -0.88 -7.01 -27.00
N LYS A 43 -0.63 -7.41 -28.25
CA LYS A 43 0.70 -7.82 -28.72
C LYS A 43 1.73 -6.72 -28.60
N GLN A 44 1.37 -5.48 -28.94
CA GLN A 44 2.26 -4.33 -28.86
C GLN A 44 2.63 -4.00 -27.40
N THR A 45 1.65 -4.04 -26.49
CA THR A 45 1.88 -3.82 -25.06
C THR A 45 2.80 -4.88 -24.45
N PHE A 46 2.61 -6.17 -24.80
CA PHE A 46 3.50 -7.22 -24.33
C PHE A 46 4.90 -7.13 -24.94
N SER A 47 5.03 -6.77 -26.22
CA SER A 47 6.34 -6.51 -26.81
C SER A 47 7.06 -5.38 -26.08
N ALA A 48 6.38 -4.25 -25.87
CA ALA A 48 6.93 -3.13 -25.12
C ALA A 48 7.32 -3.53 -23.68
N LEU A 49 6.54 -4.41 -23.02
CA LEU A 49 6.85 -4.93 -21.69
C LEU A 49 8.17 -5.72 -21.69
N PHE A 50 8.38 -6.61 -22.66
CA PHE A 50 9.64 -7.35 -22.79
C PHE A 50 10.82 -6.43 -23.07
N ASP A 51 10.65 -5.39 -23.86
CA ASP A 51 11.71 -4.43 -24.15
C ASP A 51 12.08 -3.60 -22.92
N VAL A 52 11.09 -3.16 -22.12
CA VAL A 52 11.30 -2.48 -20.85
C VAL A 52 12.12 -3.35 -19.88
N PHE A 53 11.87 -4.66 -19.82
CA PHE A 53 12.63 -5.56 -18.92
C PHE A 53 14.10 -5.74 -19.31
N LYS A 54 14.47 -5.49 -20.56
CA LYS A 54 15.87 -5.52 -21.03
C LYS A 54 16.66 -4.26 -20.62
N GLU A 55 15.96 -3.19 -20.26
CA GLU A 55 16.59 -1.91 -19.92
C GLU A 55 17.16 -1.93 -18.50
N ALA A 56 18.45 -1.66 -18.34
CA ALA A 56 19.08 -1.49 -17.03
C ALA A 56 18.45 -0.33 -16.22
N LEU A 57 17.95 0.70 -16.91
CA LEU A 57 17.25 1.83 -16.31
C LEU A 57 15.99 1.39 -15.57
N PHE A 58 15.24 0.43 -16.15
CA PHE A 58 14.02 -0.11 -15.54
C PHE A 58 14.28 -0.70 -14.16
N TRP A 59 15.27 -1.55 -14.02
CA TRP A 59 15.58 -2.20 -12.73
C TRP A 59 16.01 -1.19 -11.66
N ARG A 60 16.77 -0.17 -12.04
CA ARG A 60 17.13 0.94 -11.15
C ARG A 60 15.90 1.75 -10.74
N ALA A 61 15.01 2.06 -11.69
CA ALA A 61 13.76 2.77 -11.44
C ALA A 61 12.84 1.97 -10.50
N LEU A 62 12.69 0.66 -10.74
CA LEU A 62 11.91 -0.25 -9.91
C LEU A 62 12.40 -0.24 -8.45
N LEU A 63 13.71 -0.45 -8.24
CA LEU A 63 14.30 -0.48 -6.91
C LEU A 63 14.13 0.86 -6.18
N ARG A 64 14.29 1.99 -6.88
CA ARG A 64 14.10 3.33 -6.28
C ARG A 64 12.66 3.58 -5.88
N THR A 65 11.69 3.25 -6.74
CA THR A 65 10.26 3.37 -6.42
C THR A 65 9.88 2.48 -5.24
N LEU A 66 10.38 1.23 -5.20
CA LEU A 66 10.18 0.32 -4.05
C LEU A 66 10.80 0.88 -2.76
N ALA A 67 12.04 1.36 -2.81
CA ALA A 67 12.71 1.94 -1.64
C ALA A 67 11.92 3.14 -1.08
N LYS A 68 11.48 4.05 -1.93
CA LYS A 68 10.63 5.19 -1.53
C LYS A 68 9.32 4.73 -0.89
N THR A 69 8.68 3.72 -1.47
CA THR A 69 7.45 3.15 -0.91
C THR A 69 7.69 2.56 0.47
N LEU A 70 8.74 1.76 0.64
CA LEU A 70 9.10 1.18 1.93
C LEU A 70 9.37 2.26 2.99
N ILE A 71 10.11 3.31 2.63
CA ILE A 71 10.39 4.45 3.52
C ILE A 71 9.10 5.15 3.91
N ALA A 72 8.23 5.49 2.95
CA ALA A 72 6.97 6.18 3.23
C ALA A 72 6.04 5.35 4.13
N VAL A 73 5.89 4.04 3.84
CA VAL A 73 5.08 3.13 4.65
C VAL A 73 5.66 2.97 6.05
N ALA A 74 6.98 2.75 6.17
CA ALA A 74 7.64 2.57 7.47
C ALA A 74 7.48 3.81 8.36
N ILE A 75 7.73 4.99 7.83
CA ILE A 75 7.58 6.25 8.60
C ILE A 75 6.12 6.47 8.99
N SER A 76 5.17 6.31 8.05
CA SER A 76 3.74 6.45 8.32
C SER A 76 3.26 5.47 9.38
N PHE A 77 3.73 4.24 9.32
CA PHE A 77 3.38 3.19 10.27
C PHE A 77 3.91 3.49 11.68
N VAL A 78 5.17 3.90 11.79
CA VAL A 78 5.79 4.29 13.06
C VAL A 78 5.08 5.50 13.67
N LEU A 79 4.83 6.55 12.88
CA LEU A 79 4.08 7.73 13.32
C LEU A 79 2.66 7.35 13.77
N ALA A 80 1.97 6.50 13.00
CA ALA A 80 0.65 6.02 13.37
C ALA A 80 0.64 5.31 14.73
N GLY A 81 1.63 4.45 15.00
CA GLY A 81 1.80 3.79 16.29
C GLY A 81 2.06 4.78 17.42
N ILE A 82 2.99 5.74 17.21
CA ILE A 82 3.34 6.77 18.19
C ILE A 82 2.12 7.62 18.59
N PHE A 83 1.27 8.00 17.62
CA PHE A 83 0.09 8.83 17.90
C PHE A 83 -1.14 8.04 18.35
N SER A 84 -1.28 6.77 17.95
CA SER A 84 -2.42 5.95 18.37
C SER A 84 -2.36 5.48 19.80
N LEU A 85 -1.18 5.19 20.34
CA LEU A 85 -1.01 4.77 21.73
C LEU A 85 -1.48 5.84 22.74
N PRO A 86 -1.04 7.13 22.66
CA PRO A 86 -1.60 8.18 23.50
C PRO A 86 -3.10 8.40 23.29
N THR A 87 -3.61 8.21 22.07
CA THR A 87 -5.03 8.29 21.75
C THR A 87 -5.84 7.26 22.55
N LYS A 88 -5.36 6.02 22.67
CA LYS A 88 -5.98 4.98 23.50
C LYS A 88 -5.92 5.31 24.99
N MET A 89 -4.85 5.93 25.43
CA MET A 89 -4.60 6.20 26.86
C MET A 89 -5.27 7.48 27.37
N SER A 90 -5.59 8.43 26.48
CA SER A 90 -6.15 9.75 26.83
C SER A 90 -7.27 10.16 25.89
N LYS A 91 -8.48 10.28 26.43
CA LYS A 91 -9.65 10.77 25.67
C LYS A 91 -9.42 12.19 25.10
N ASN A 92 -8.70 13.04 25.84
CA ASN A 92 -8.42 14.41 25.42
C ASN A 92 -7.45 14.43 24.23
N PHE A 93 -6.41 13.60 24.26
CA PHE A 93 -5.50 13.46 23.14
C PHE A 93 -6.23 12.97 21.88
N GLY A 94 -7.11 11.97 22.01
CA GLY A 94 -7.94 11.49 20.91
C GLY A 94 -8.88 12.56 20.34
N ARG A 95 -9.42 13.46 21.17
CA ARG A 95 -10.25 14.58 20.72
C ARG A 95 -9.45 15.58 19.86
N VAL A 96 -8.17 15.80 20.20
CA VAL A 96 -7.27 16.65 19.40
C VAL A 96 -6.85 15.99 18.11
N MET A 97 -6.52 14.69 18.15
CA MET A 97 -6.07 13.97 16.95
C MET A 97 -7.17 13.78 15.89
N ARG A 98 -8.44 13.68 16.29
CA ARG A 98 -9.56 13.50 15.35
C ARG A 98 -9.61 14.58 14.26
N PRO A 99 -9.66 15.89 14.56
CA PRO A 99 -9.71 16.92 13.54
C PRO A 99 -8.41 16.97 12.70
N ILE A 100 -7.24 16.74 13.30
CA ILE A 100 -5.96 16.73 12.58
C ILE A 100 -5.96 15.64 11.51
N VAL A 101 -6.30 14.41 11.90
CA VAL A 101 -6.37 13.28 10.95
C VAL A 101 -7.46 13.49 9.90
N ALA A 102 -8.59 14.09 10.28
CA ALA A 102 -9.65 14.43 9.32
C ALA A 102 -9.18 15.42 8.26
N VAL A 103 -8.49 16.49 8.66
CA VAL A 103 -7.90 17.47 7.73
C VAL A 103 -6.90 16.80 6.80
N ILE A 104 -5.94 16.02 7.33
CA ILE A 104 -4.94 15.34 6.50
C ILE A 104 -5.61 14.40 5.47
N ARG A 105 -6.68 13.71 5.85
CA ARG A 105 -7.41 12.79 4.98
C ARG A 105 -8.16 13.49 3.84
N THR A 106 -8.58 14.75 4.04
CA THR A 106 -9.34 15.53 3.05
C THR A 106 -8.46 16.34 2.12
N LEU A 107 -7.15 16.42 2.38
CA LEU A 107 -6.23 17.17 1.53
C LEU A 107 -6.18 16.57 0.11
N PRO A 108 -6.38 17.37 -0.95
CA PRO A 108 -6.24 16.89 -2.32
C PRO A 108 -4.76 16.60 -2.61
N THR A 109 -4.46 15.30 -2.78
CA THR A 109 -3.09 14.77 -2.88
C THR A 109 -2.24 15.49 -3.93
N MET A 110 -2.81 15.81 -5.10
CA MET A 110 -2.09 16.48 -6.18
C MET A 110 -1.76 17.93 -5.85
N ALA A 111 -2.68 18.67 -5.20
CA ALA A 111 -2.42 20.05 -4.78
C ALA A 111 -1.30 20.09 -3.73
N VAL A 112 -1.33 19.15 -2.78
CA VAL A 112 -0.27 19.01 -1.75
C VAL A 112 1.07 18.68 -2.39
N LEU A 113 1.12 17.81 -3.40
CA LEU A 113 2.35 17.49 -4.12
C LEU A 113 2.99 18.74 -4.73
N VAL A 114 2.18 19.55 -5.43
CA VAL A 114 2.68 20.80 -6.06
C VAL A 114 3.23 21.76 -5.02
N LEU A 115 2.53 21.90 -3.88
CA LEU A 115 3.02 22.75 -2.78
C LEU A 115 4.35 22.22 -2.20
N ILE A 116 4.47 20.91 -1.99
CA ILE A 116 5.69 20.30 -1.46
C ILE A 116 6.86 20.47 -2.45
N LEU A 117 6.62 20.40 -3.76
CA LEU A 117 7.65 20.60 -4.79
C LEU A 117 8.26 22.01 -4.79
N ILE A 118 7.59 23.01 -4.21
CA ILE A 118 8.15 24.36 -4.04
C ILE A 118 9.30 24.34 -3.00
N TYR A 119 9.20 23.46 -2.00
CA TYR A 119 10.12 23.43 -0.85
C TYR A 119 11.09 22.24 -0.86
N THR A 120 10.86 21.25 -1.74
CA THR A 120 11.66 20.02 -1.82
C THR A 120 11.98 19.65 -3.26
N ASP A 121 12.80 18.62 -3.42
CA ASP A 121 13.16 18.07 -4.72
C ASP A 121 12.13 17.05 -5.24
N ARG A 122 12.20 16.75 -6.54
CA ARG A 122 11.32 15.81 -7.25
C ARG A 122 11.44 14.36 -6.75
N THR A 123 12.49 14.03 -6.01
CA THR A 123 12.71 12.67 -5.46
C THR A 123 12.06 12.51 -4.10
N THR A 124 12.12 13.53 -3.27
CA THR A 124 11.62 13.54 -1.88
C THR A 124 10.12 13.86 -1.80
N ALA A 125 9.62 14.77 -2.65
CA ALA A 125 8.21 15.16 -2.64
C ALA A 125 7.22 13.98 -2.72
N PRO A 126 7.38 12.97 -3.60
CA PRO A 126 6.51 11.80 -3.64
C PRO A 126 6.47 11.02 -2.32
N VAL A 127 7.61 10.93 -1.61
CA VAL A 127 7.69 10.22 -0.31
C VAL A 127 6.87 10.95 0.74
N ILE A 128 7.01 12.28 0.84
CA ILE A 128 6.27 13.10 1.81
C ILE A 128 4.76 13.01 1.55
N VAL A 129 4.34 13.11 0.28
CA VAL A 129 2.92 12.96 -0.09
C VAL A 129 2.39 11.59 0.27
N ALA A 130 3.15 10.53 -0.03
CA ALA A 130 2.75 9.17 0.33
C ALA A 130 2.64 9.01 1.85
N MET A 131 3.56 9.60 2.62
CA MET A 131 3.46 9.61 4.09
C MET A 131 2.17 10.28 4.58
N LEU A 132 1.79 11.43 4.02
CA LEU A 132 0.57 12.14 4.38
C LEU A 132 -0.70 11.31 4.08
N VAL A 133 -0.70 10.55 2.99
CA VAL A 133 -1.83 9.69 2.61
C VAL A 133 -1.90 8.42 3.45
N LEU A 134 -0.74 7.79 3.70
CA LEU A 134 -0.64 6.52 4.41
C LEU A 134 -0.80 6.66 5.94
N PHE A 135 -0.39 7.79 6.50
CA PHE A 135 -0.49 8.04 7.94
C PHE A 135 -1.92 7.92 8.48
N PRO A 136 -2.95 8.62 7.94
CA PRO A 136 -4.32 8.49 8.41
C PRO A 136 -4.87 7.07 8.31
N MET A 137 -4.49 6.34 7.25
CA MET A 137 -4.89 4.95 7.04
C MET A 137 -4.31 4.04 8.13
N SER A 138 -3.00 4.10 8.33
CA SER A 138 -2.30 3.34 9.37
C SER A 138 -2.78 3.73 10.78
N TYR A 139 -3.01 5.02 11.03
CA TYR A 139 -3.55 5.50 12.30
C TYR A 139 -4.94 4.92 12.61
N ALA A 140 -5.82 4.82 11.60
CA ALA A 140 -7.13 4.19 11.76
C ALA A 140 -7.00 2.69 12.08
N GLN A 141 -6.11 1.97 11.39
CA GLN A 141 -5.84 0.55 11.63
C GLN A 141 -5.33 0.30 13.06
N PHE A 142 -4.38 1.11 13.54
CA PHE A 142 -3.89 1.05 14.93
C PHE A 142 -5.01 1.30 15.94
N ASN A 143 -5.85 2.31 15.71
CA ASN A 143 -6.95 2.61 16.63
C ASN A 143 -8.00 1.50 16.66
N VAL A 144 -8.34 0.89 15.52
CA VAL A 144 -9.24 -0.27 15.47
C VAL A 144 -8.65 -1.42 16.27
N ALA A 145 -7.38 -1.75 16.06
CA ALA A 145 -6.71 -2.83 16.78
C ALA A 145 -6.61 -2.55 18.28
N LEU A 146 -6.25 -1.33 18.68
CA LEU A 146 -6.18 -0.93 20.08
C LEU A 146 -7.54 -0.95 20.79
N ASN A 147 -8.61 -0.58 20.09
CA ASN A 147 -9.96 -0.60 20.64
C ASN A 147 -10.55 -2.00 20.70
N GLY A 148 -10.09 -2.93 19.87
CA GLY A 148 -10.46 -4.34 19.90
C GLY A 148 -9.82 -5.16 21.03
N ILE A 149 -8.92 -4.57 21.84
CA ILE A 149 -8.35 -5.27 23.00
C ILE A 149 -9.43 -5.48 24.04
N ASP A 150 -9.57 -6.71 24.54
CA ASP A 150 -10.53 -7.12 25.55
C ASP A 150 -10.38 -6.28 26.84
N GLU A 151 -11.52 -5.82 27.37
CA GLU A 151 -11.53 -5.00 28.59
C GLU A 151 -11.03 -5.77 29.82
N GLY A 152 -11.18 -7.10 29.87
CA GLY A 152 -10.66 -7.94 30.93
C GLY A 152 -9.16 -7.84 31.03
N VAL A 153 -8.46 -7.90 29.89
CA VAL A 153 -7.00 -7.73 29.82
C VAL A 153 -6.59 -6.33 30.34
N VAL A 154 -7.34 -5.30 29.94
CA VAL A 154 -7.06 -3.93 30.41
C VAL A 154 -7.30 -3.78 31.92
N ARG A 155 -8.35 -4.43 32.46
CA ARG A 155 -8.63 -4.45 33.90
C ARG A 155 -7.53 -5.21 34.67
N THR A 156 -7.13 -6.38 34.20
CA THR A 156 -6.03 -7.16 34.78
C THR A 156 -4.74 -6.32 34.85
N ALA A 157 -4.39 -5.62 33.75
CA ALA A 157 -3.24 -4.73 33.75
C ALA A 157 -3.33 -3.56 34.74
N LYS A 158 -4.55 -3.17 35.15
CA LYS A 158 -4.77 -2.19 36.23
C LYS A 158 -4.57 -2.81 37.60
N VAL A 159 -5.10 -4.02 37.84
CA VAL A 159 -4.97 -4.75 39.11
C VAL A 159 -3.48 -4.98 39.47
N PHE A 160 -2.67 -5.34 38.46
CA PHE A 160 -1.22 -5.50 38.61
C PHE A 160 -0.44 -4.16 38.73
N ASN A 161 -1.14 -3.02 38.79
CA ASN A 161 -0.52 -1.67 38.91
C ASN A 161 0.57 -1.41 37.86
N LEU A 162 0.41 -1.93 36.62
CA LEU A 162 1.38 -1.70 35.56
C LEU A 162 1.50 -0.19 35.25
N THR A 163 2.74 0.28 35.16
CA THR A 163 3.05 1.64 34.72
C THR A 163 2.58 1.86 33.27
N LYS A 164 2.43 3.13 32.86
CA LYS A 164 2.05 3.46 31.46
C LYS A 164 2.97 2.80 30.45
N LYS A 165 4.29 2.84 30.68
CA LYS A 165 5.30 2.22 29.83
C LYS A 165 5.13 0.69 29.75
N GLN A 166 4.91 0.03 30.89
CA GLN A 166 4.67 -1.41 30.94
C GLN A 166 3.39 -1.80 30.21
N LYS A 167 2.30 -1.03 30.34
CA LYS A 167 1.04 -1.27 29.59
C LYS A 167 1.27 -1.21 28.08
N VAL A 168 2.05 -0.21 27.60
CA VAL A 168 2.37 -0.10 26.17
C VAL A 168 3.18 -1.30 25.69
N PHE A 169 4.32 -1.59 26.30
CA PHE A 169 5.26 -2.57 25.78
C PHE A 169 4.90 -4.04 26.10
N LYS A 170 4.22 -4.29 27.24
CA LYS A 170 3.88 -5.66 27.67
C LYS A 170 2.45 -6.07 27.34
N VAL A 171 1.54 -5.11 27.06
CA VAL A 171 0.13 -5.41 26.81
C VAL A 171 -0.30 -4.93 25.42
N TYR A 172 -0.29 -3.60 25.19
CA TYR A 172 -0.86 -3.06 23.96
C TYR A 172 -0.07 -3.47 22.73
N LEU A 173 1.24 -3.27 22.71
CA LEU A 173 2.07 -3.56 21.53
C LEU A 173 2.01 -5.04 21.11
N PRO A 174 2.22 -6.03 22.01
CA PRO A 174 2.16 -7.44 21.63
C PRO A 174 0.78 -7.89 21.13
N LEU A 175 -0.30 -7.39 21.73
CA LEU A 175 -1.66 -7.77 21.34
C LEU A 175 -2.09 -7.15 20.00
N VAL A 176 -1.61 -5.93 19.71
CA VAL A 176 -1.99 -5.19 18.50
C VAL A 176 -1.11 -5.54 17.31
N ALA A 177 0.15 -5.91 17.54
CA ALA A 177 1.12 -6.15 16.49
C ALA A 177 0.65 -7.16 15.42
N PRO A 178 0.10 -8.33 15.71
CA PRO A 178 -0.34 -9.28 14.69
C PRO A 178 -1.42 -8.69 13.78
N ASN A 179 -2.39 -7.97 14.35
CA ASN A 179 -3.47 -7.34 13.60
C ASN A 179 -2.96 -6.21 12.70
N VAL A 180 -2.15 -5.31 13.24
CA VAL A 180 -1.67 -4.14 12.49
C VAL A 180 -0.67 -4.55 11.42
N LEU A 181 0.22 -5.51 11.72
CA LEU A 181 1.17 -6.05 10.76
C LEU A 181 0.47 -6.77 9.60
N SER A 182 -0.69 -7.41 9.83
CA SER A 182 -1.46 -8.05 8.76
C SER A 182 -1.91 -7.06 7.66
N HIS A 183 -2.02 -5.78 7.97
CA HIS A 183 -2.38 -4.73 7.03
C HIS A 183 -1.17 -4.12 6.27
N LEU A 184 0.07 -4.43 6.68
CA LEU A 184 1.25 -3.83 6.04
C LEU A 184 1.38 -4.20 4.56
N GLY A 185 1.01 -5.41 4.16
CA GLY A 185 1.01 -5.81 2.76
C GLY A 185 0.12 -4.90 1.90
N SER A 186 -1.11 -4.68 2.33
CA SER A 186 -2.06 -3.79 1.64
C SER A 186 -1.61 -2.33 1.69
N ASN A 187 -1.00 -1.89 2.80
CA ASN A 187 -0.43 -0.54 2.89
C ASN A 187 0.73 -0.35 1.92
N LEU A 188 1.57 -1.36 1.71
CA LEU A 188 2.67 -1.33 0.74
C LEU A 188 2.14 -1.28 -0.70
N SER A 189 1.16 -2.12 -1.04
CA SER A 189 0.51 -2.15 -2.35
C SER A 189 -0.14 -0.79 -2.67
N PHE A 190 -0.88 -0.23 -1.73
CA PHE A 190 -1.47 1.10 -1.86
C PHE A 190 -0.39 2.20 -1.93
N GLY A 191 0.68 2.08 -1.15
CA GLY A 191 1.82 2.97 -1.16
C GLY A 191 2.51 3.04 -2.52
N ILE A 192 2.69 1.91 -3.21
CA ILE A 192 3.22 1.86 -4.58
C ILE A 192 2.36 2.71 -5.51
N LYS A 193 1.03 2.55 -5.45
CA LYS A 193 0.10 3.34 -6.26
C LYS A 193 0.25 4.83 -6.02
N VAL A 194 0.33 5.25 -4.76
CA VAL A 194 0.47 6.67 -4.39
C VAL A 194 1.83 7.23 -4.83
N ILE A 195 2.91 6.49 -4.57
CA ILE A 195 4.28 6.88 -4.97
C ILE A 195 4.40 7.01 -6.48
N VAL A 196 3.96 6.01 -7.25
CA VAL A 196 4.04 6.04 -8.72
C VAL A 196 3.24 7.22 -9.27
N SER A 197 2.02 7.47 -8.77
CA SER A 197 1.22 8.61 -9.18
C SER A 197 1.90 9.95 -8.86
N ALA A 198 2.50 10.07 -7.69
CA ALA A 198 3.23 11.27 -7.29
C ALA A 198 4.53 11.45 -8.11
N GLU A 199 5.25 10.37 -8.44
CA GLU A 199 6.43 10.39 -9.29
C GLU A 199 6.13 10.85 -10.72
N VAL A 200 5.00 10.40 -11.29
CA VAL A 200 4.51 10.86 -12.60
C VAL A 200 4.33 12.37 -12.60
N MET A 201 3.64 12.90 -11.60
CA MET A 201 3.35 14.33 -11.49
C MET A 201 4.57 15.18 -11.11
N ALA A 202 5.48 14.64 -10.29
CA ALA A 202 6.71 15.30 -9.89
C ALA A 202 7.79 15.28 -10.98
N LEU A 203 7.55 14.58 -12.10
CA LEU A 203 8.55 14.36 -13.16
C LEU A 203 9.86 13.80 -12.59
N THR A 204 9.75 12.79 -11.74
CA THR A 204 10.88 12.20 -11.02
C THR A 204 11.78 11.42 -11.98
N TYR A 205 13.05 11.76 -12.05
CA TYR A 205 14.03 10.99 -12.85
C TYR A 205 14.29 9.60 -12.23
N THR A 206 14.58 8.61 -13.06
CA THR A 206 14.93 7.24 -12.64
C THR A 206 13.94 6.67 -11.62
N SER A 207 12.69 6.60 -12.01
CA SER A 207 11.59 5.98 -11.24
C SER A 207 10.56 5.38 -12.20
N ILE A 208 9.72 4.47 -11.72
CA ILE A 208 8.64 3.89 -12.54
C ILE A 208 7.68 4.99 -13.00
N GLY A 209 7.30 5.92 -12.10
CA GLY A 209 6.46 7.06 -12.47
C GLY A 209 7.14 7.98 -13.49
N GLY A 210 8.44 8.20 -13.39
CA GLY A 210 9.19 8.99 -14.37
C GLY A 210 9.26 8.32 -15.75
N MET A 211 9.40 6.99 -15.80
CA MET A 211 9.34 6.24 -17.06
C MET A 211 7.95 6.30 -17.68
N ILE A 212 6.88 6.19 -16.89
CA ILE A 212 5.49 6.37 -17.34
C ILE A 212 5.30 7.77 -17.94
N GLN A 213 5.78 8.80 -17.25
CA GLN A 213 5.68 10.18 -17.74
C GLN A 213 6.49 10.41 -19.03
N SER A 214 7.68 9.81 -19.15
CA SER A 214 8.48 9.88 -20.37
C SER A 214 7.79 9.22 -21.55
N ALA A 215 7.18 8.03 -21.35
CA ALA A 215 6.40 7.34 -22.37
C ALA A 215 5.19 8.19 -22.79
N ASN A 216 4.50 8.83 -21.85
CA ASN A 216 3.39 9.74 -22.13
C ASN A 216 3.83 10.96 -22.95
N ALA A 217 4.95 11.59 -22.60
CA ALA A 217 5.49 12.76 -23.29
C ALA A 217 5.91 12.44 -24.74
N LEU A 218 6.37 11.21 -24.99
CA LEU A 218 6.76 10.71 -26.31
C LEU A 218 5.58 10.10 -27.10
N MET A 219 4.36 10.09 -26.56
CA MET A 219 3.20 9.44 -27.15
C MET A 219 3.40 7.93 -27.41
N ASP A 220 4.32 7.30 -26.67
CA ASP A 220 4.55 5.85 -26.74
C ASP A 220 3.52 5.12 -25.86
N VAL A 221 2.32 4.98 -26.40
CA VAL A 221 1.16 4.42 -25.69
C VAL A 221 1.37 2.94 -25.32
N PRO A 222 1.96 2.06 -26.18
CA PRO A 222 2.27 0.69 -25.78
C PRO A 222 3.19 0.61 -24.55
N ARG A 223 4.23 1.44 -24.51
CA ARG A 223 5.16 1.51 -23.38
C ARG A 223 4.50 2.06 -22.12
N LEU A 224 3.63 3.07 -22.25
CA LEU A 224 2.86 3.62 -21.14
C LEU A 224 1.98 2.56 -20.49
N PHE A 225 1.25 1.77 -21.31
CA PHE A 225 0.43 0.67 -20.82
C PHE A 225 1.27 -0.43 -20.18
N ALA A 226 2.40 -0.80 -20.79
CA ALA A 226 3.31 -1.80 -20.25
C ALA A 226 3.84 -1.40 -18.84
N LEU A 227 4.30 -0.17 -18.67
CA LEU A 227 4.79 0.34 -17.38
C LEU A 227 3.67 0.46 -16.34
N THR A 228 2.45 0.80 -16.76
CA THR A 228 1.28 0.82 -15.88
C THR A 228 0.95 -0.60 -15.39
N LEU A 229 0.99 -1.60 -16.28
CA LEU A 229 0.82 -3.00 -15.90
C LEU A 229 1.91 -3.45 -14.91
N VAL A 230 3.17 -3.05 -15.13
CA VAL A 230 4.26 -3.32 -14.18
C VAL A 230 3.94 -2.76 -12.80
N ALA A 231 3.47 -1.52 -12.70
CA ALA A 231 3.13 -0.91 -11.42
C ALA A 231 2.00 -1.67 -10.68
N VAL A 232 0.98 -2.13 -11.42
CA VAL A 232 -0.10 -2.95 -10.87
C VAL A 232 0.41 -4.31 -10.39
N ILE A 233 1.17 -5.02 -11.23
CA ILE A 233 1.76 -6.33 -10.91
C ILE A 233 2.68 -6.20 -9.69
N LEU A 234 3.50 -5.14 -9.64
CA LEU A 234 4.39 -4.87 -8.52
C LEU A 234 3.62 -4.71 -7.21
N GLY A 235 2.51 -3.97 -7.22
CA GLY A 235 1.63 -3.82 -6.05
C GLY A 235 1.10 -5.17 -5.56
N ILE A 236 0.57 -5.98 -6.47
CA ILE A 236 0.04 -7.32 -6.16
C ILE A 236 1.14 -8.23 -5.62
N LEU A 237 2.31 -8.27 -6.26
CA LEU A 237 3.43 -9.10 -5.83
C LEU A 237 3.95 -8.73 -4.44
N VAL A 238 4.13 -7.43 -4.17
CA VAL A 238 4.59 -6.95 -2.87
C VAL A 238 3.57 -7.31 -1.78
N GLU A 239 2.28 -7.14 -2.03
CA GLU A 239 1.23 -7.54 -1.09
C GLU A 239 1.24 -9.04 -0.83
N ALA A 240 1.31 -9.86 -1.88
CA ALA A 240 1.33 -11.32 -1.77
C ALA A 240 2.58 -11.82 -1.01
N VAL A 241 3.75 -11.31 -1.35
CA VAL A 241 5.01 -11.65 -0.67
C VAL A 241 4.93 -11.29 0.82
N PHE A 242 4.42 -10.10 1.13
CA PHE A 242 4.33 -9.66 2.52
C PHE A 242 3.32 -10.48 3.32
N GLN A 243 2.17 -10.83 2.75
CA GLN A 243 1.19 -11.73 3.37
C GLN A 243 1.76 -13.13 3.61
N LEU A 244 2.56 -13.65 2.66
CA LEU A 244 3.26 -14.92 2.85
C LEU A 244 4.25 -14.85 4.01
N LEU A 245 5.09 -13.81 4.06
CA LEU A 245 6.05 -13.61 5.15
C LEU A 245 5.35 -13.55 6.52
N LEU A 246 4.25 -12.82 6.63
CA LEU A 246 3.46 -12.74 7.86
C LEU A 246 2.84 -14.08 8.24
N THR A 247 2.37 -14.85 7.27
CA THR A 247 1.81 -16.20 7.52
C THR A 247 2.86 -17.13 8.13
N PHE A 248 4.12 -17.02 7.70
CA PHE A 248 5.21 -17.77 8.30
C PHE A 248 5.63 -17.23 9.67
N ALA A 249 5.69 -15.90 9.83
CA ALA A 249 6.11 -15.26 11.07
C ALA A 249 5.11 -15.48 12.22
N PHE A 250 3.80 -15.48 11.93
CA PHE A 250 2.73 -15.61 12.93
C PHE A 250 2.02 -16.97 12.91
N LYS A 251 2.71 -18.04 12.52
CA LYS A 251 2.15 -19.42 12.58
C LYS A 251 1.64 -19.79 13.98
N TRP A 252 2.29 -19.31 15.02
CA TRP A 252 1.97 -19.63 16.41
C TRP A 252 0.67 -18.97 16.92
N THR A 253 0.28 -17.78 16.41
CA THR A 253 -0.98 -17.13 16.84
C THR A 253 -2.23 -17.79 16.25
N ARG A 254 -2.09 -18.60 15.19
CA ARG A 254 -3.22 -19.36 14.61
C ARG A 254 -3.46 -20.71 15.29
N ALA A 255 -2.52 -21.22 16.06
CA ALA A 255 -2.67 -22.50 16.76
C ALA A 255 -3.58 -22.41 17.98
N GLU A 256 -3.77 -21.20 18.56
CA GLU A 256 -4.59 -21.00 19.75
C GLU A 256 -6.07 -20.66 19.46
N GLY A 257 -6.43 -20.33 18.20
CA GLY A 257 -7.80 -20.01 17.81
C GLY A 257 -8.57 -21.15 17.13
N GLY A 258 -8.09 -22.37 17.18
CA GLY A 258 -8.61 -23.51 16.44
C GLY A 258 -9.27 -24.63 17.27
N ASN A 259 -9.72 -24.32 18.48
CA ASN A 259 -10.53 -25.24 19.29
C ASN A 259 -11.77 -24.50 19.80
N ASP A 260 -12.72 -24.27 18.89
CA ASP A 260 -14.16 -24.14 19.20
C ASP A 260 -14.94 -24.56 17.96
#